data_aa2b8a5cfcd031844dabb0a9942678b7
#
_entry.id   aa2b8a5cfcd031844dabb0a9942678b7
#
_cell.length_a   1.000
_cell.length_b   1.000
_cell.length_c   1.000
_cell.angle_alpha   90.00
_cell.angle_beta   90.00
_cell.angle_gamma   90.00
#
_symmetry.space_group_name_H-M   'P 1'
#
loop_
_entity.id
_entity.type
_entity.pdbx_description
1 polymer ?
#
loop_
_entity_poly.entity_id
_entity_poly.type
_entity_poly.pdbx_seq_one_letter_code
_entity_poly.pdbx_strand_id
1 'polypeptide(L)'
;EPSLDLVPAATFVPDWMRGGRPNFEYSLYRRTAYFPDPDCLTTGYFPRYGISADAQSRRRLYFHDILTAACEAGVPVRLFDALVAQESRYRPYARSHAGAMGLTQLMPGTARHLKVGNPWDVRENLTGGARYLREQLDRFGAWELALAAYNAGPGRIVQYDGIPPFRETRNYVRAIMSTLNGGAV
;
A
#
# COMPACT_ATOMS: atom_id res chain seq x y z
N GLU A 1 18.84 -37.44 4.19
CA GLU A 1 18.02 -36.45 3.49
C GLU A 1 16.77 -36.18 4.33
N PRO A 2 16.57 -34.97 4.88
CA PRO A 2 15.31 -34.62 5.52
C PRO A 2 14.33 -34.13 4.48
N SER A 3 13.15 -34.74 4.39
CA SER A 3 12.02 -34.34 3.58
C SER A 3 11.53 -32.96 3.99
N LEU A 4 11.47 -32.04 3.03
CA LEU A 4 10.81 -30.75 3.17
C LEU A 4 9.30 -31.00 3.14
N ASP A 5 8.68 -31.10 4.32
CA ASP A 5 7.23 -31.05 4.45
C ASP A 5 6.75 -29.66 4.05
N LEU A 6 6.15 -29.57 2.86
CA LEU A 6 5.42 -28.40 2.39
C LEU A 6 4.22 -28.18 3.29
N VAL A 7 4.34 -27.27 4.24
CA VAL A 7 3.21 -26.77 5.02
C VAL A 7 2.27 -26.05 4.05
N PRO A 8 0.99 -26.44 3.93
CA PRO A 8 0.06 -25.72 3.07
C PRO A 8 -0.08 -24.29 3.56
N ALA A 9 -0.07 -23.34 2.62
CA ALA A 9 -0.30 -21.92 2.89
C ALA A 9 -1.70 -21.74 3.51
N ALA A 10 -1.79 -21.95 4.82
CA ALA A 10 -2.95 -21.56 5.58
C ALA A 10 -3.08 -20.04 5.45
N THR A 11 -4.24 -19.57 5.04
CA THR A 11 -4.64 -18.18 5.07
C THR A 11 -4.48 -17.66 6.50
N PHE A 12 -3.29 -17.14 6.78
CA PHE A 12 -2.99 -16.55 8.08
C PHE A 12 -3.81 -15.27 8.20
N VAL A 13 -4.91 -15.36 8.92
CA VAL A 13 -5.67 -14.18 9.37
C VAL A 13 -5.14 -13.85 10.75
N PRO A 14 -4.38 -12.75 10.92
CA PRO A 14 -3.82 -12.34 12.20
C PRO A 14 -4.93 -12.18 13.25
N ASP A 15 -4.66 -12.54 14.51
CA ASP A 15 -5.66 -12.53 15.60
C ASP A 15 -6.31 -11.15 15.83
N TRP A 16 -5.61 -10.05 15.54
CA TRP A 16 -6.18 -8.72 15.60
C TRP A 16 -7.30 -8.47 14.55
N MET A 17 -7.35 -9.22 13.45
CA MET A 17 -8.47 -9.20 12.50
C MET A 17 -9.71 -9.94 13.04
N ARG A 18 -9.55 -10.76 14.07
CA ARG A 18 -10.63 -11.58 14.68
C ARG A 18 -11.36 -10.88 15.82
N GLY A 19 -11.05 -9.60 16.11
CA GLY A 19 -11.76 -8.81 17.14
C GLY A 19 -11.27 -9.01 18.58
N GLY A 20 -10.12 -9.68 18.78
CA GLY A 20 -9.43 -9.75 20.07
C GLY A 20 -8.63 -8.48 20.36
N ARG A 21 -8.42 -8.13 21.65
CA ARG A 21 -7.50 -7.07 22.03
C ARG A 21 -6.10 -7.41 21.50
N PRO A 22 -5.38 -6.48 20.84
CA PRO A 22 -4.03 -6.74 20.41
C PRO A 22 -3.13 -6.94 21.65
N ASN A 23 -2.65 -8.17 21.86
CA ASN A 23 -1.50 -8.37 22.72
C ASN A 23 -0.29 -7.74 22.03
N PHE A 24 0.37 -6.82 22.72
CA PHE A 24 1.48 -6.00 22.26
C PHE A 24 2.78 -6.83 22.10
N GLU A 25 2.74 -7.88 21.29
CA GLU A 25 3.90 -8.67 20.89
C GLU A 25 4.43 -8.28 19.50
N TYR A 26 4.04 -7.09 19.00
CA TYR A 26 4.60 -6.49 17.79
C TYR A 26 6.07 -6.04 17.90
N SER A 27 6.68 -6.23 19.07
CA SER A 27 8.09 -5.91 19.32
C SER A 27 9.08 -6.73 18.47
N LEU A 28 8.68 -7.89 17.96
CA LEU A 28 9.55 -8.76 17.18
C LEU A 28 9.56 -8.44 15.67
N TYR A 29 8.59 -7.68 15.15
CA TYR A 29 8.60 -7.20 13.76
C TYR A 29 9.35 -5.88 13.57
N ARG A 30 9.99 -5.36 14.60
CA ARG A 30 10.72 -4.07 14.62
C ARG A 30 12.01 -4.03 13.82
N ARG A 31 12.27 -4.95 12.93
CA ARG A 31 13.38 -4.89 11.98
C ARG A 31 13.05 -5.68 10.72
N THR A 32 12.03 -5.29 9.97
CA THR A 32 12.16 -5.52 8.55
C THR A 32 13.22 -4.53 8.06
N ALA A 33 14.47 -5.02 8.05
CA ALA A 33 15.55 -4.33 7.41
C ALA A 33 15.04 -3.80 6.05
N TYR A 34 15.40 -2.57 5.73
CA TYR A 34 15.35 -2.04 4.37
C TYR A 34 16.09 -3.04 3.46
N PHE A 35 15.37 -3.98 2.93
CA PHE A 35 15.77 -4.69 1.74
C PHE A 35 15.22 -3.85 0.59
N PRO A 36 16.10 -3.26 -0.25
CA PRO A 36 15.62 -2.74 -1.52
C PRO A 36 14.83 -3.90 -2.15
N ASP A 37 13.58 -3.61 -2.53
CA ASP A 37 12.73 -4.61 -3.15
C ASP A 37 13.52 -5.18 -4.33
N PRO A 38 13.88 -6.48 -4.35
CA PRO A 38 14.61 -7.06 -5.46
C PRO A 38 13.86 -6.87 -6.78
N ASP A 39 12.55 -6.67 -6.69
CA ASP A 39 11.70 -6.33 -7.83
C ASP A 39 12.06 -4.98 -8.46
N CYS A 40 12.67 -4.03 -7.75
CA CYS A 40 13.07 -2.74 -8.32
C CYS A 40 14.04 -2.83 -9.49
N LEU A 41 14.86 -3.86 -9.54
CA LEU A 41 15.86 -4.06 -10.60
C LEU A 41 15.37 -4.97 -11.72
N THR A 42 14.34 -5.77 -11.47
CA THR A 42 13.93 -6.86 -12.35
C THR A 42 12.45 -6.83 -12.75
N THR A 43 11.63 -5.98 -12.11
CA THR A 43 10.19 -5.95 -12.38
C THR A 43 9.88 -5.33 -13.73
N GLY A 44 9.66 -6.20 -14.72
CA GLY A 44 9.00 -5.84 -15.97
C GLY A 44 7.50 -5.61 -15.77
N TYR A 45 6.86 -4.97 -16.75
CA TYR A 45 5.39 -4.87 -16.75
C TYR A 45 4.76 -6.26 -16.85
N PHE A 46 3.82 -6.56 -15.97
CA PHE A 46 2.99 -7.75 -16.01
C PHE A 46 1.50 -7.38 -15.91
N PRO A 47 0.59 -8.10 -16.59
CA PRO A 47 -0.85 -7.86 -16.44
C PRO A 47 -1.30 -8.08 -14.99
N ARG A 48 -2.23 -7.25 -14.53
CA ARG A 48 -2.86 -7.43 -13.22
C ARG A 48 -4.25 -8.03 -13.41
N TYR A 49 -4.50 -9.15 -12.77
CA TYR A 49 -5.82 -9.77 -12.78
C TYR A 49 -6.81 -9.04 -11.88
N GLY A 50 -8.11 -9.15 -12.16
CA GLY A 50 -9.18 -8.57 -11.35
C GLY A 50 -9.42 -7.06 -11.53
N ILE A 51 -8.78 -6.43 -12.51
CA ILE A 51 -9.08 -5.04 -12.91
C ILE A 51 -9.66 -4.99 -14.33
N SER A 52 -10.46 -3.95 -14.62
CA SER A 52 -11.05 -3.77 -15.96
C SER A 52 -9.99 -3.51 -17.03
N ALA A 53 -10.32 -3.81 -18.30
CA ALA A 53 -9.44 -3.52 -19.44
C ALA A 53 -9.00 -2.05 -19.49
N ASP A 54 -9.92 -1.15 -19.20
CA ASP A 54 -9.70 0.28 -19.07
C ASP A 54 -8.66 0.64 -17.99
N ALA A 55 -8.79 0.03 -16.80
CA ALA A 55 -7.82 0.23 -15.72
C ALA A 55 -6.45 -0.36 -16.10
N GLN A 56 -6.44 -1.51 -16.78
CA GLN A 56 -5.22 -2.13 -17.27
C GLN A 56 -4.50 -1.26 -18.30
N SER A 57 -5.25 -0.61 -19.20
CA SER A 57 -4.69 0.32 -20.20
C SER A 57 -4.08 1.54 -19.52
N ARG A 58 -4.79 2.16 -18.55
CA ARG A 58 -4.22 3.28 -17.77
C ARG A 58 -3.01 2.85 -16.96
N ARG A 59 -3.05 1.69 -16.29
CA ARG A 59 -1.91 1.16 -15.54
C ARG A 59 -0.67 1.03 -16.42
N ARG A 60 -0.82 0.55 -17.67
CA ARG A 60 0.31 0.43 -18.61
C ARG A 60 0.99 1.76 -18.87
N LEU A 61 0.23 2.87 -18.94
CA LEU A 61 0.78 4.19 -19.16
C LEU A 61 1.64 4.69 -17.97
N TYR A 62 1.24 4.36 -16.74
CA TYR A 62 1.86 4.89 -15.53
C TYR A 62 2.73 3.89 -14.78
N PHE A 63 2.84 2.65 -15.26
CA PHE A 63 3.54 1.59 -14.52
C PHE A 63 5.02 1.91 -14.25
N HIS A 64 5.70 2.52 -15.22
CA HIS A 64 7.10 2.93 -15.05
C HIS A 64 7.25 3.99 -13.95
N ASP A 65 6.38 4.99 -13.91
CA ASP A 65 6.40 6.02 -12.86
C ASP A 65 6.03 5.43 -11.48
N ILE A 66 5.08 4.48 -11.43
CA ILE A 66 4.72 3.74 -10.21
C ILE A 66 5.92 2.95 -9.69
N LEU A 67 6.61 2.22 -10.57
CA LEU A 67 7.82 1.46 -10.24
C LEU A 67 8.90 2.39 -9.68
N THR A 68 9.20 3.47 -10.40
CA THR A 68 10.23 4.44 -9.98
C THR A 68 9.93 5.03 -8.62
N ALA A 69 8.70 5.52 -8.41
CA ALA A 69 8.30 6.12 -7.14
C ALA A 69 8.35 5.12 -5.97
N ALA A 70 7.93 3.88 -6.20
CA ALA A 70 7.99 2.82 -5.20
C ALA A 70 9.43 2.50 -4.82
N CYS A 71 10.32 2.32 -5.80
CA CYS A 71 11.73 2.01 -5.60
C CYS A 71 12.46 3.12 -4.86
N GLU A 72 12.28 4.38 -5.27
CA GLU A 72 12.88 5.54 -4.61
C GLU A 72 12.45 5.68 -3.15
N ALA A 73 11.22 5.30 -2.82
CA ALA A 73 10.70 5.33 -1.46
C ALA A 73 11.01 4.06 -0.64
N GLY A 74 11.56 3.01 -1.25
CA GLY A 74 11.77 1.71 -0.58
C GLY A 74 10.46 1.03 -0.20
N VAL A 75 9.47 1.11 -1.09
CA VAL A 75 8.15 0.47 -0.97
C VAL A 75 8.06 -0.66 -1.99
N PRO A 76 7.57 -1.86 -1.63
CA PRO A 76 7.38 -2.93 -2.60
C PRO A 76 6.51 -2.48 -3.77
N VAL A 77 7.00 -2.66 -4.99
CA VAL A 77 6.34 -2.20 -6.23
C VAL A 77 4.92 -2.74 -6.34
N ARG A 78 4.73 -4.05 -6.05
CA ARG A 78 3.41 -4.71 -6.10
C ARG A 78 2.43 -4.12 -5.09
N LEU A 79 2.90 -3.77 -3.90
CA LEU A 79 2.09 -3.13 -2.86
C LEU A 79 1.65 -1.73 -3.29
N PHE A 80 2.59 -0.94 -3.79
CA PHE A 80 2.29 0.43 -4.21
C PHE A 80 1.38 0.47 -5.46
N ASP A 81 1.60 -0.41 -6.42
CA ASP A 81 0.71 -0.58 -7.57
C ASP A 81 -0.71 -0.96 -7.13
N ALA A 82 -0.84 -1.84 -6.12
CA ALA A 82 -2.13 -2.19 -5.55
C ALA A 82 -2.81 -1.02 -4.84
N LEU A 83 -2.05 -0.19 -4.15
CA LEU A 83 -2.54 1.04 -3.53
C LEU A 83 -3.07 1.99 -4.61
N VAL A 84 -2.30 2.28 -5.66
CA VAL A 84 -2.74 3.17 -6.76
C VAL A 84 -4.03 2.65 -7.43
N ALA A 85 -4.14 1.33 -7.61
CA ALA A 85 -5.37 0.73 -8.12
C ALA A 85 -6.57 0.97 -7.20
N GLN A 86 -6.39 0.83 -5.89
CA GLN A 86 -7.44 1.02 -4.89
C GLN A 86 -7.85 2.48 -4.77
N GLU A 87 -6.91 3.42 -4.85
CA GLU A 87 -7.14 4.85 -4.68
C GLU A 87 -7.87 5.47 -5.89
N SER A 88 -7.37 5.25 -7.08
CA SER A 88 -7.85 5.98 -8.26
C SER A 88 -8.26 5.10 -9.44
N ARG A 89 -7.97 3.79 -9.40
CA ARG A 89 -7.99 2.91 -10.58
C ARG A 89 -7.14 3.49 -11.71
N TYR A 90 -5.97 4.02 -11.35
CA TYR A 90 -5.01 4.66 -12.26
C TYR A 90 -5.58 5.89 -13.01
N ARG A 91 -6.48 6.66 -12.37
CA ARG A 91 -7.02 7.90 -12.95
C ARG A 91 -6.23 9.10 -12.41
N PRO A 92 -5.42 9.80 -13.24
CA PRO A 92 -4.53 10.85 -12.75
C PRO A 92 -5.29 12.10 -12.26
N TYR A 93 -6.52 12.30 -12.74
CA TYR A 93 -7.38 13.42 -12.36
C TYR A 93 -8.53 13.00 -11.45
N ALA A 94 -8.38 11.87 -10.73
CA ALA A 94 -9.38 11.46 -9.75
C ALA A 94 -9.43 12.44 -8.59
N ARG A 95 -10.65 12.85 -8.20
CA ARG A 95 -10.90 13.69 -7.03
C ARG A 95 -11.99 13.06 -6.18
N SER A 96 -11.73 12.88 -4.89
CA SER A 96 -12.76 12.41 -3.97
C SER A 96 -13.64 13.57 -3.50
N HIS A 97 -14.82 13.25 -2.94
CA HIS A 97 -15.69 14.25 -2.31
C HIS A 97 -15.01 14.96 -1.12
N ALA A 98 -14.08 14.29 -0.45
CA ALA A 98 -13.28 14.87 0.63
C ALA A 98 -12.10 15.72 0.13
N GLY A 99 -11.88 15.80 -1.19
CA GLY A 99 -10.83 16.61 -1.80
C GLY A 99 -9.49 15.90 -1.97
N ALA A 100 -9.43 14.58 -1.84
CA ALA A 100 -8.23 13.82 -2.20
C ALA A 100 -7.96 13.87 -3.71
N MET A 101 -6.71 13.92 -4.12
CA MET A 101 -6.29 14.27 -5.48
C MET A 101 -5.32 13.26 -6.10
N GLY A 102 -5.52 12.98 -7.38
CA GLY A 102 -4.58 12.27 -8.25
C GLY A 102 -4.57 10.76 -8.07
N LEU A 103 -3.51 10.13 -8.59
CA LEU A 103 -3.34 8.68 -8.64
C LEU A 103 -3.34 8.02 -7.26
N THR A 104 -2.72 8.65 -6.28
CA THR A 104 -2.55 8.16 -4.91
C THR A 104 -3.50 8.83 -3.92
N GLN A 105 -4.45 9.65 -4.40
CA GLN A 105 -5.48 10.33 -3.60
C GLN A 105 -4.90 11.08 -2.39
N LEU A 106 -3.90 11.94 -2.65
CA LEU A 106 -3.33 12.78 -1.60
C LEU A 106 -4.33 13.84 -1.13
N MET A 107 -4.57 13.89 0.17
CA MET A 107 -5.30 14.99 0.79
C MET A 107 -4.50 16.30 0.70
N PRO A 108 -5.15 17.48 0.57
CA PRO A 108 -4.45 18.76 0.46
C PRO A 108 -3.44 19.01 1.60
N GLY A 109 -3.77 18.60 2.81
CA GLY A 109 -2.86 18.70 3.96
C GLY A 109 -1.62 17.82 3.81
N THR A 110 -1.82 16.57 3.35
CA THR A 110 -0.74 15.61 3.10
C THR A 110 0.14 16.07 1.94
N ALA A 111 -0.44 16.57 0.84
CA ALA A 111 0.32 17.12 -0.28
C ALA A 111 1.24 18.28 0.16
N ARG A 112 0.75 19.20 1.00
CA ARG A 112 1.57 20.29 1.56
C ARG A 112 2.69 19.76 2.47
N HIS A 113 2.39 18.81 3.35
CA HIS A 113 3.39 18.18 4.24
C HIS A 113 4.53 17.56 3.43
N LEU A 114 4.20 16.87 2.36
CA LEU A 114 5.16 16.19 1.47
C LEU A 114 5.84 17.12 0.46
N LYS A 115 5.47 18.41 0.45
CA LYS A 115 5.96 19.41 -0.51
C LYS A 115 5.66 19.03 -1.98
N VAL A 116 4.51 18.41 -2.22
CA VAL A 116 3.98 18.14 -3.56
C VAL A 116 3.43 19.46 -4.11
N GLY A 117 4.06 20.01 -5.13
CA GLY A 117 3.73 21.30 -5.71
C GLY A 117 2.46 21.24 -6.55
N ASN A 118 2.35 20.21 -7.36
CA ASN A 118 1.17 19.95 -8.19
C ASN A 118 0.67 18.50 -7.98
N PRO A 119 -0.38 18.28 -7.16
CA PRO A 119 -0.92 16.94 -6.91
C PRO A 119 -1.62 16.30 -8.13
N TRP A 120 -1.76 17.03 -9.24
CA TRP A 120 -2.26 16.53 -10.52
C TRP A 120 -1.15 16.09 -11.47
N ASP A 121 0.10 16.46 -11.20
CA ASP A 121 1.25 15.92 -11.90
C ASP A 121 1.46 14.46 -11.48
N VAL A 122 1.58 13.59 -12.47
CA VAL A 122 1.65 12.12 -12.25
C VAL A 122 2.85 11.76 -11.39
N ARG A 123 4.02 12.30 -11.73
CA ARG A 123 5.27 11.96 -11.04
C ARG A 123 5.27 12.52 -9.61
N GLU A 124 4.92 13.79 -9.43
CA GLU A 124 4.86 14.39 -8.11
C GLU A 124 3.86 13.69 -7.19
N ASN A 125 2.69 13.32 -7.72
CA ASN A 125 1.66 12.62 -6.97
C ASN A 125 2.10 11.21 -6.55
N LEU A 126 2.68 10.43 -7.47
CA LEU A 126 3.18 9.09 -7.18
C LEU A 126 4.34 9.12 -6.19
N THR A 127 5.34 10.00 -6.41
CA THR A 127 6.47 10.16 -5.49
C THR A 127 5.99 10.59 -4.09
N GLY A 128 5.04 11.53 -4.02
CA GLY A 128 4.43 11.94 -2.76
C GLY A 128 3.71 10.79 -2.06
N GLY A 129 2.88 10.05 -2.80
CA GLY A 129 2.14 8.91 -2.26
C GLY A 129 3.04 7.78 -1.74
N ALA A 130 4.09 7.44 -2.48
CA ALA A 130 5.05 6.43 -2.07
C ALA A 130 5.82 6.85 -0.80
N ARG A 131 6.28 8.10 -0.74
CA ARG A 131 6.91 8.68 0.45
C ARG A 131 5.98 8.69 1.66
N TYR A 132 4.71 9.07 1.47
CA TYR A 132 3.74 9.05 2.56
C TYR A 132 3.51 7.64 3.10
N LEU A 133 3.38 6.65 2.22
CA LEU A 133 3.25 5.25 2.65
C LEU A 133 4.49 4.78 3.42
N ARG A 134 5.69 5.18 2.97
CA ARG A 134 6.95 4.89 3.65
C ARG A 134 7.02 5.53 5.04
N GLU A 135 6.63 6.79 5.18
CA GLU A 135 6.54 7.47 6.48
C GLU A 135 5.61 6.72 7.46
N GLN A 136 4.49 6.19 6.96
CA GLN A 136 3.59 5.41 7.79
C GLN A 136 4.21 4.05 8.19
N LEU A 137 4.95 3.41 7.30
CA LEU A 137 5.67 2.19 7.64
C LEU A 137 6.73 2.44 8.71
N ASP A 138 7.52 3.49 8.55
CA ASP A 138 8.58 3.86 9.51
C ASP A 138 8.00 4.17 10.89
N ARG A 139 6.79 4.73 10.92
CA ARG A 139 6.08 5.07 12.15
C ARG A 139 5.45 3.85 12.84
N PHE A 140 4.83 2.95 12.10
CA PHE A 140 4.00 1.88 12.66
C PHE A 140 4.61 0.48 12.55
N GLY A 141 5.66 0.30 11.76
CA GLY A 141 6.47 -0.91 11.68
C GLY A 141 5.84 -2.10 10.94
N ALA A 142 4.61 -1.98 10.44
CA ALA A 142 3.92 -3.04 9.70
C ALA A 142 3.15 -2.47 8.50
N TRP A 143 3.16 -3.20 7.37
CA TRP A 143 2.48 -2.75 6.14
C TRP A 143 0.98 -2.59 6.32
N GLU A 144 0.33 -3.47 7.07
CA GLU A 144 -1.10 -3.40 7.36
C GLU A 144 -1.46 -2.13 8.13
N LEU A 145 -0.64 -1.76 9.11
CA LEU A 145 -0.82 -0.53 9.89
C LEU A 145 -0.50 0.71 9.04
N ALA A 146 0.53 0.63 8.20
CA ALA A 146 0.88 1.70 7.27
C ALA A 146 -0.24 1.99 6.25
N LEU A 147 -0.83 0.95 5.66
CA LEU A 147 -1.97 1.05 4.77
C LEU A 147 -3.22 1.59 5.48
N ALA A 148 -3.48 1.13 6.70
CA ALA A 148 -4.58 1.64 7.51
C ALA A 148 -4.38 3.12 7.88
N ALA A 149 -3.13 3.52 8.20
CA ALA A 149 -2.77 4.91 8.45
C ALA A 149 -2.89 5.79 7.21
N TYR A 150 -2.53 5.24 6.05
CA TYR A 150 -2.70 5.92 4.77
C TYR A 150 -4.17 6.27 4.50
N ASN A 151 -5.07 5.30 4.69
CA ASN A 151 -6.50 5.44 4.44
C ASN A 151 -7.25 6.24 5.54
N ALA A 152 -7.08 5.85 6.81
CA ALA A 152 -7.85 6.42 7.92
C ALA A 152 -7.16 7.61 8.62
N GLY A 153 -5.89 7.84 8.31
CA GLY A 153 -5.03 8.80 8.98
C GLY A 153 -4.29 8.21 10.19
N PRO A 154 -3.02 8.62 10.42
CA PRO A 154 -2.17 8.07 11.47
C PRO A 154 -2.71 8.30 12.90
N GLY A 155 -3.48 9.37 13.11
CA GLY A 155 -4.13 9.64 14.40
C GLY A 155 -5.13 8.56 14.81
N ARG A 156 -5.81 7.92 13.85
CA ARG A 156 -6.74 6.82 14.11
C ARG A 156 -6.02 5.54 14.52
N ILE A 157 -4.86 5.26 13.93
CA ILE A 157 -4.05 4.11 14.33
C ILE A 157 -3.60 4.25 15.77
N VAL A 158 -3.15 5.44 16.16
CA VAL A 158 -2.79 5.75 17.56
C VAL A 158 -4.00 5.65 18.49
N GLN A 159 -5.13 6.25 18.11
CA GLN A 159 -6.35 6.25 18.92
C GLN A 159 -6.87 4.83 19.21
N TYR A 160 -6.80 3.93 18.23
CA TYR A 160 -7.34 2.57 18.34
C TYR A 160 -6.27 1.53 18.68
N ASP A 161 -5.02 1.97 18.87
CA ASP A 161 -3.87 1.09 19.11
C ASP A 161 -3.81 -0.06 18.07
N GLY A 162 -4.04 0.30 16.79
CA GLY A 162 -4.13 -0.64 15.70
C GLY A 162 -5.06 -0.19 14.57
N ILE A 163 -5.48 -1.14 13.73
CA ILE A 163 -6.42 -0.83 12.65
C ILE A 163 -7.82 -0.52 13.22
N PRO A 164 -8.36 0.69 12.94
CA PRO A 164 -9.65 1.07 13.48
C PRO A 164 -10.77 0.15 12.97
N PRO A 165 -11.89 0.00 13.72
CA PRO A 165 -13.00 -0.88 13.34
C PRO A 165 -13.85 -0.31 12.18
N PHE A 166 -13.27 0.53 11.34
CA PHE A 166 -13.94 1.09 10.18
C PHE A 166 -13.98 0.06 9.05
N ARG A 167 -15.19 -0.26 8.58
CA ARG A 167 -15.38 -1.23 7.50
C ARG A 167 -14.59 -0.87 6.25
N GLU A 168 -14.54 0.42 5.91
CA GLU A 168 -13.79 0.92 4.76
C GLU A 168 -12.30 0.62 4.91
N THR A 169 -11.68 1.02 6.02
CA THR A 169 -10.24 0.84 6.26
C THR A 169 -9.84 -0.63 6.29
N ARG A 170 -10.64 -1.48 6.96
CA ARG A 170 -10.38 -2.92 6.99
C ARG A 170 -10.47 -3.57 5.60
N ASN A 171 -11.45 -3.16 4.79
CA ASN A 171 -11.59 -3.65 3.42
C ASN A 171 -10.45 -3.14 2.53
N TYR A 172 -10.02 -1.89 2.70
CA TYR A 172 -8.90 -1.30 2.01
C TYR A 172 -7.60 -2.10 2.24
N VAL A 173 -7.24 -2.31 3.51
CA VAL A 173 -6.06 -3.10 3.87
C VAL A 173 -6.14 -4.51 3.30
N ARG A 174 -7.28 -5.20 3.47
CA ARG A 174 -7.47 -6.56 2.94
C ARG A 174 -7.32 -6.61 1.42
N ALA A 175 -7.93 -5.68 0.70
CA ALA A 175 -7.88 -5.63 -0.76
C ALA A 175 -6.47 -5.45 -1.29
N ILE A 176 -5.65 -4.62 -0.63
CA ILE A 176 -4.26 -4.40 -1.05
C ILE A 176 -3.38 -5.59 -0.68
N MET A 177 -3.46 -6.07 0.57
CA MET A 177 -2.63 -7.17 1.05
C MET A 177 -2.92 -8.50 0.31
N SER A 178 -4.18 -8.74 -0.08
CA SER A 178 -4.51 -9.94 -0.87
C SER A 178 -3.80 -10.01 -2.22
N THR A 179 -3.41 -8.87 -2.79
CA THR A 179 -2.68 -8.84 -4.07
C THR A 179 -1.23 -9.28 -3.96
N LEU A 180 -0.67 -9.24 -2.75
CA LEU A 180 0.68 -9.75 -2.49
C LEU A 180 0.71 -11.26 -2.38
N ASN A 181 -0.37 -11.87 -1.87
CA ASN A 181 -0.50 -13.31 -1.65
C ASN A 181 -1.00 -14.05 -2.90
N GLY A 182 -1.58 -13.36 -3.88
CA GLY A 182 -2.19 -13.93 -5.08
C GLY A 182 -1.27 -14.06 -6.29
N GLY A 183 0.03 -13.97 -6.11
CA GLY A 183 1.02 -14.09 -7.19
C GLY A 183 1.42 -15.53 -7.55
N ALA A 184 0.70 -16.55 -7.07
CA ALA A 184 0.92 -17.95 -7.40
C ALA A 184 -0.43 -18.62 -7.74
N VAL A 185 -0.86 -18.47 -8.97
CA VAL A 185 -1.67 -19.48 -9.73
C VAL A 185 -1.27 -19.41 -11.18
#